data_7dd2d7062c5977ab8644744a27f263eb
#
_entry.id   7dd2d7062c5977ab8644744a27f263eb
#
_cell.length_a   1.000
_cell.length_b   1.000
_cell.length_c   1.000
_cell.angle_alpha   90.00
_cell.angle_beta   90.00
_cell.angle_gamma   90.00
#
_symmetry.space_group_name_H-M   'P 1'
#
loop_
_entity.id
_entity.type
_entity.pdbx_description
1 polymer ?
#
loop_
_entity_poly.entity_id
_entity_poly.type
_entity_poly.pdbx_seq_one_letter_code
_entity_poly.pdbx_strand_id
1 'polypeptide(L)'
;MRLLLILSMFASSAFAEKPDLATYSTSLDFAQVTHVMATQKSDDSWCFGTSVRHNDQGWEHYADGWEVLDLEGNQLGYRKLGHPHDNEQPFTRSRCKIKIPPEMSKVIVRAKCNKHGFGGKAIVVDLITKGAD
;
A
#
# COMPACT_ATOMS: atom_id res chain seq x y z
N MET A 1 25.49 -21.67 -45.70
CA MET A 1 24.29 -20.95 -45.32
C MET A 1 24.25 -20.83 -43.81
N ARG A 2 24.56 -19.67 -43.28
CA ARG A 2 24.49 -19.43 -41.82
C ARG A 2 23.09 -18.92 -41.51
N LEU A 3 22.34 -19.73 -40.73
CA LEU A 3 21.04 -19.29 -40.21
C LEU A 3 21.30 -18.33 -39.04
N LEU A 4 21.01 -17.06 -39.23
CA LEU A 4 21.05 -16.08 -38.13
C LEU A 4 19.77 -16.25 -37.33
N LEU A 5 19.87 -16.87 -36.14
CA LEU A 5 18.77 -16.85 -35.18
C LEU A 5 18.76 -15.47 -34.55
N ILE A 6 17.81 -14.64 -34.98
CA ILE A 6 17.52 -13.39 -34.28
C ILE A 6 16.69 -13.75 -33.07
N LEU A 7 17.34 -13.81 -31.91
CA LEU A 7 16.67 -13.92 -30.64
C LEU A 7 16.06 -12.54 -30.32
N SER A 8 14.78 -12.33 -30.66
CA SER A 8 14.10 -11.14 -30.23
C SER A 8 13.81 -11.25 -28.74
N MET A 9 14.59 -10.55 -27.93
CA MET A 9 14.27 -10.34 -26.53
C MET A 9 13.04 -9.43 -26.45
N PHE A 10 11.89 -10.02 -26.15
CA PHE A 10 10.75 -9.24 -25.68
C PHE A 10 11.04 -8.82 -24.24
N ALA A 11 11.41 -7.55 -24.05
CA ALA A 11 11.37 -6.96 -22.72
C ALA A 11 9.91 -6.84 -22.32
N SER A 12 9.45 -7.74 -21.42
CA SER A 12 8.15 -7.57 -20.79
C SER A 12 8.28 -6.42 -19.80
N SER A 13 7.69 -5.26 -20.16
CA SER A 13 7.51 -4.18 -19.20
C SER A 13 6.47 -4.65 -18.18
N ALA A 14 6.88 -4.81 -16.91
CA ALA A 14 5.95 -5.07 -15.83
C ALA A 14 5.12 -3.82 -15.57
N PHE A 15 3.83 -3.85 -15.94
CA PHE A 15 2.88 -2.83 -15.55
C PHE A 15 2.37 -3.12 -14.14
N ALA A 16 2.23 -2.07 -13.31
CA ALA A 16 1.56 -2.19 -12.02
C ALA A 16 0.09 -2.61 -12.25
N GLU A 17 -0.37 -3.57 -11.45
CA GLU A 17 -1.76 -4.00 -11.49
C GLU A 17 -2.63 -3.08 -10.64
N LYS A 18 -3.78 -2.68 -11.18
CA LYS A 18 -4.81 -1.99 -10.42
C LYS A 18 -5.35 -2.92 -9.34
N PRO A 19 -5.37 -2.47 -8.06
CA PRO A 19 -6.03 -3.25 -7.02
C PRO A 19 -7.52 -3.41 -7.31
N ASP A 20 -8.05 -4.61 -7.11
CA ASP A 20 -9.49 -4.84 -7.10
C ASP A 20 -10.03 -4.45 -5.73
N LEU A 21 -10.66 -3.28 -5.64
CA LEU A 21 -11.22 -2.75 -4.40
C LEU A 21 -12.58 -3.35 -4.05
N ALA A 22 -13.23 -4.00 -5.03
CA ALA A 22 -14.57 -4.59 -4.84
C ALA A 22 -14.50 -5.97 -4.22
N THR A 23 -13.40 -6.69 -4.40
CA THR A 23 -13.22 -8.06 -3.92
C THR A 23 -12.05 -8.11 -2.94
N TYR A 24 -12.36 -8.40 -1.68
CA TYR A 24 -11.34 -8.58 -0.64
C TYR A 24 -11.80 -9.58 0.40
N SER A 25 -10.86 -10.18 1.11
CA SER A 25 -11.16 -11.05 2.23
C SER A 25 -11.41 -10.24 3.50
N THR A 26 -12.42 -10.60 4.27
CA THR A 26 -12.66 -10.05 5.60
C THR A 26 -12.00 -10.89 6.71
N SER A 27 -11.38 -12.00 6.33
CA SER A 27 -10.62 -12.83 7.26
C SER A 27 -9.44 -12.05 7.84
N LEU A 28 -9.21 -12.17 9.13
CA LEU A 28 -8.06 -11.56 9.80
C LEU A 28 -6.74 -12.28 9.51
N ASP A 29 -6.75 -13.33 8.69
CA ASP A 29 -5.55 -13.89 8.08
C ASP A 29 -4.93 -12.95 7.05
N PHE A 30 -5.74 -12.02 6.53
CA PHE A 30 -5.28 -10.91 5.69
C PHE A 30 -5.29 -9.60 6.47
N ALA A 31 -4.30 -8.76 6.24
CA ALA A 31 -4.23 -7.46 6.88
C ALA A 31 -5.32 -6.52 6.33
N GLN A 32 -6.10 -5.93 7.22
CA GLN A 32 -7.20 -5.02 6.92
C GLN A 32 -6.76 -3.60 7.22
N VAL A 33 -6.92 -2.68 6.28
CA VAL A 33 -6.79 -1.26 6.57
C VAL A 33 -8.12 -0.79 7.13
N THR A 34 -8.12 -0.27 8.37
CA THR A 34 -9.34 0.15 9.06
C THR A 34 -9.53 1.65 9.06
N HIS A 35 -8.45 2.42 8.99
CA HIS A 35 -8.48 3.87 9.01
C HIS A 35 -7.20 4.44 8.40
N VAL A 36 -7.32 5.57 7.68
CA VAL A 36 -6.19 6.31 7.14
C VAL A 36 -6.37 7.78 7.39
N MET A 37 -5.32 8.42 7.90
CA MET A 37 -5.23 9.88 8.00
C MET A 37 -4.09 10.36 7.11
N ALA A 38 -4.40 11.21 6.14
CA ALA A 38 -3.42 11.81 5.22
C ALA A 38 -3.31 13.30 5.48
N THR A 39 -2.09 13.80 5.66
CA THR A 39 -1.83 15.21 5.95
C THR A 39 -0.70 15.72 5.06
N GLN A 40 -0.96 16.81 4.33
CA GLN A 40 0.08 17.49 3.56
C GLN A 40 0.90 18.39 4.46
N LYS A 41 2.22 18.28 4.36
CA LYS A 41 3.18 19.08 5.11
C LYS A 41 3.57 20.35 4.37
N SER A 42 4.30 21.24 5.05
CA SER A 42 4.73 22.54 4.51
C SER A 42 5.66 22.42 3.30
N ASP A 43 6.33 21.28 3.13
CA ASP A 43 7.21 20.99 1.99
C ASP A 43 6.47 20.31 0.83
N ASP A 44 5.13 20.28 0.87
CA ASP A 44 4.20 19.62 -0.06
C ASP A 44 4.22 18.09 -0.04
N SER A 45 5.10 17.45 0.74
CA SER A 45 5.05 16.02 0.97
C SER A 45 3.88 15.63 1.89
N TRP A 46 3.57 14.34 1.90
CA TRP A 46 2.45 13.79 2.69
C TRP A 46 2.94 12.88 3.80
N CYS A 47 2.23 12.96 4.93
CA CYS A 47 2.29 11.96 5.99
C CYS A 47 1.01 11.13 5.96
N PHE A 48 1.16 9.82 6.05
CA PHE A 48 0.04 8.89 6.19
C PHE A 48 0.14 8.20 7.53
N GLY A 49 -0.94 8.25 8.30
CA GLY A 49 -1.15 7.41 9.48
C GLY A 49 -2.15 6.32 9.10
N THR A 50 -1.74 5.06 9.17
CA THR A 50 -2.56 3.93 8.73
C THR A 50 -2.80 2.99 9.88
N SER A 51 -4.07 2.69 10.14
CA SER A 51 -4.50 1.71 11.13
C SER A 51 -4.76 0.37 10.44
N VAL A 52 -4.15 -0.67 10.99
CA VAL A 52 -4.18 -2.02 10.42
C VAL A 52 -4.72 -2.97 11.48
N ARG A 53 -5.60 -3.87 11.05
CA ARG A 53 -6.07 -4.99 11.85
C ARG A 53 -5.71 -6.30 11.19
N HIS A 54 -5.05 -7.15 11.93
CA HIS A 54 -4.61 -8.47 11.50
C HIS A 54 -4.47 -9.37 12.73
N ASN A 55 -4.70 -10.65 12.56
CA ASN A 55 -4.49 -11.61 13.63
C ASN A 55 -3.00 -11.99 13.68
N ASP A 56 -2.17 -11.10 14.24
CA ASP A 56 -0.74 -11.35 14.38
C ASP A 56 -0.48 -12.51 15.31
N GLN A 57 0.35 -13.45 14.87
CA GLN A 57 0.68 -14.70 15.56
C GLN A 57 2.20 -14.88 15.61
N GLY A 58 2.90 -13.87 16.17
CA GLY A 58 4.35 -13.88 16.20
C GLY A 58 4.97 -13.62 14.83
N TRP A 59 6.27 -13.89 14.72
CA TRP A 59 7.07 -13.59 13.52
C TRP A 59 6.72 -14.45 12.30
N GLU A 60 6.06 -15.56 12.50
CA GLU A 60 5.66 -16.44 11.40
C GLU A 60 4.45 -15.92 10.63
N HIS A 61 3.58 -15.15 11.30
CA HIS A 61 2.38 -14.61 10.69
C HIS A 61 2.01 -13.26 11.31
N TYR A 62 2.39 -12.18 10.66
CA TYR A 62 2.10 -10.82 11.12
C TYR A 62 1.94 -9.85 9.94
N ALA A 63 1.23 -8.75 10.18
CA ALA A 63 1.16 -7.65 9.22
C ALA A 63 2.55 -7.00 9.16
N ASP A 64 3.18 -7.04 7.99
CA ASP A 64 4.58 -6.64 7.81
C ASP A 64 4.79 -5.41 6.92
N GLY A 65 3.72 -4.81 6.43
CA GLY A 65 3.80 -3.58 5.67
C GLY A 65 2.46 -3.04 5.21
N TRP A 66 2.47 -1.77 4.85
CA TRP A 66 1.39 -1.14 4.11
C TRP A 66 1.97 -0.18 3.08
N GLU A 67 1.21 0.09 2.05
CA GLU A 67 1.63 0.96 0.96
C GLU A 67 0.55 1.93 0.52
N VAL A 68 1.02 3.04 -0.06
CA VAL A 68 0.18 4.04 -0.72
C VAL A 68 0.38 3.88 -2.21
N LEU A 69 -0.71 3.71 -2.95
CA LEU A 69 -0.72 3.53 -4.39
C LEU A 69 -1.48 4.66 -5.08
N ASP A 70 -1.13 4.95 -6.32
CA ASP A 70 -2.04 5.68 -7.19
C ASP A 70 -3.20 4.76 -7.65
N LEU A 71 -4.17 5.32 -8.38
CA LEU A 71 -5.33 4.54 -8.82
C LEU A 71 -4.98 3.49 -9.89
N GLU A 72 -3.80 3.58 -10.49
CA GLU A 72 -3.28 2.60 -11.46
C GLU A 72 -2.49 1.48 -10.80
N GLY A 73 -2.27 1.55 -9.48
CA GLY A 73 -1.53 0.56 -8.72
C GLY A 73 -0.03 0.83 -8.59
N ASN A 74 0.45 2.00 -9.01
CA ASN A 74 1.85 2.37 -8.83
C ASN A 74 2.11 2.78 -7.38
N GLN A 75 3.21 2.28 -6.80
CA GLN A 75 3.57 2.58 -5.42
C GLN A 75 4.11 4.02 -5.30
N LEU A 76 3.51 4.79 -4.40
CA LEU A 76 3.93 6.14 -4.05
C LEU A 76 4.69 6.17 -2.72
N GLY A 77 4.39 5.25 -1.83
CA GLY A 77 5.03 5.13 -0.54
C GLY A 77 4.84 3.76 0.07
N TYR A 78 5.74 3.39 0.96
CA TYR A 78 5.71 2.11 1.66
C TYR A 78 6.18 2.27 3.10
N ARG A 79 5.47 1.61 4.01
CA ARG A 79 5.84 1.54 5.43
C ARG A 79 6.08 0.08 5.81
N LYS A 80 7.34 -0.26 6.08
CA LYS A 80 7.67 -1.55 6.65
C LYS A 80 7.22 -1.59 8.12
N LEU A 81 6.52 -2.65 8.50
CA LEU A 81 6.15 -2.93 9.89
C LEU A 81 7.15 -3.95 10.43
N GLY A 82 7.96 -3.52 11.38
CA GLY A 82 9.19 -4.20 11.75
C GLY A 82 9.02 -5.34 12.76
N HIS A 83 7.82 -5.52 13.35
CA HIS A 83 7.57 -6.55 14.35
C HIS A 83 6.09 -6.88 14.48
N PRO A 84 5.74 -8.07 15.05
CA PRO A 84 4.35 -8.41 15.33
C PRO A 84 3.71 -7.50 16.40
N HIS A 85 2.38 -7.35 16.31
CA HIS A 85 1.55 -6.61 17.25
C HIS A 85 0.48 -7.52 17.83
N ASP A 86 0.88 -8.61 18.49
CA ASP A 86 -0.06 -9.65 18.95
C ASP A 86 -1.06 -9.11 19.98
N ASN A 87 -0.65 -8.12 20.78
CA ASN A 87 -1.44 -7.58 21.89
C ASN A 87 -2.01 -6.18 21.64
N GLU A 88 -1.83 -5.63 20.46
CA GLU A 88 -2.34 -4.31 20.10
C GLU A 88 -3.01 -4.39 18.72
N GLN A 89 -4.35 -4.45 18.72
CA GLN A 89 -5.12 -4.50 17.49
C GLN A 89 -6.40 -3.66 17.62
N PRO A 90 -6.72 -2.80 16.65
CA PRO A 90 -5.86 -2.38 15.55
C PRO A 90 -4.68 -1.54 16.03
N PHE A 91 -3.63 -1.49 15.25
CA PHE A 91 -2.49 -0.64 15.54
C PHE A 91 -2.30 0.40 14.42
N THR A 92 -1.70 1.55 14.75
CA THR A 92 -1.50 2.65 13.82
C THR A 92 -0.02 2.98 13.70
N ARG A 93 0.48 3.08 12.47
CA ARG A 93 1.85 3.53 12.18
C ARG A 93 1.82 4.54 11.06
N SER A 94 2.83 5.40 11.05
CA SER A 94 2.92 6.53 10.13
C SER A 94 4.14 6.44 9.23
N ARG A 95 4.00 7.03 8.05
CA ARG A 95 5.09 7.27 7.11
C ARG A 95 4.94 8.67 6.54
N CYS A 96 5.97 9.48 6.67
CA CYS A 96 6.05 10.83 6.11
C CYS A 96 6.96 10.87 4.87
N LYS A 97 7.12 12.05 4.29
CA LYS A 97 7.94 12.29 3.09
C LYS A 97 7.46 11.51 1.86
N ILE A 98 6.17 11.23 1.78
CA ILE A 98 5.57 10.61 0.60
C ILE A 98 5.25 11.72 -0.40
N LYS A 99 5.82 11.60 -1.59
CA LYS A 99 5.60 12.57 -2.68
C LYS A 99 4.44 12.10 -3.54
N ILE A 100 3.45 12.97 -3.69
CA ILE A 100 2.27 12.71 -4.50
C ILE A 100 2.15 13.83 -5.53
N PRO A 101 2.01 13.51 -6.82
CA PRO A 101 1.77 14.54 -7.84
C PRO A 101 0.60 15.43 -7.49
N PRO A 102 0.72 16.76 -7.66
CA PRO A 102 -0.30 17.71 -7.19
C PRO A 102 -1.65 17.57 -7.90
N GLU A 103 -1.71 17.02 -9.09
CA GLU A 103 -2.95 16.75 -9.83
C GLU A 103 -3.73 15.54 -9.32
N MET A 104 -3.11 14.72 -8.46
CA MET A 104 -3.72 13.50 -7.93
C MET A 104 -4.59 13.82 -6.72
N SER A 105 -5.89 13.47 -6.79
CA SER A 105 -6.86 13.75 -5.74
C SER A 105 -7.21 12.54 -4.87
N LYS A 106 -6.85 11.34 -5.32
CA LYS A 106 -7.16 10.08 -4.63
C LYS A 106 -5.97 9.14 -4.67
N VAL A 107 -5.79 8.40 -3.59
CA VAL A 107 -4.82 7.30 -3.49
C VAL A 107 -5.48 6.09 -2.83
N ILE A 108 -4.81 4.96 -2.93
CA ILE A 108 -5.24 3.70 -2.31
C ILE A 108 -4.21 3.33 -1.26
N VAL A 109 -4.68 2.96 -0.06
CA VAL A 109 -3.83 2.42 1.00
C VAL A 109 -4.25 0.98 1.27
N ARG A 110 -3.29 0.07 1.20
CA ARG A 110 -3.50 -1.35 1.49
C ARG A 110 -2.36 -1.92 2.32
N ALA A 111 -2.67 -2.95 3.09
CA ALA A 111 -1.72 -3.61 3.99
C ALA A 111 -1.55 -5.08 3.61
N LYS A 112 -0.41 -5.63 3.98
CA LYS A 112 -0.08 -7.02 3.72
C LYS A 112 0.41 -7.72 4.98
N CYS A 113 0.31 -9.04 4.98
CA CYS A 113 1.01 -9.88 5.93
C CYS A 113 2.11 -10.69 5.24
N ASN A 114 3.08 -11.15 6.02
CA ASN A 114 4.22 -11.89 5.49
C ASN A 114 3.85 -13.26 4.90
N LYS A 115 2.71 -13.83 5.32
CA LYS A 115 2.28 -15.17 4.93
C LYS A 115 1.34 -15.17 3.71
N HIS A 116 0.43 -14.20 3.62
CA HIS A 116 -0.63 -14.17 2.58
C HIS A 116 -0.54 -12.96 1.65
N GLY A 117 0.36 -12.00 1.90
CA GLY A 117 0.47 -10.80 1.09
C GLY A 117 -0.74 -9.87 1.24
N PHE A 118 -1.07 -9.17 0.18
CA PHE A 118 -2.25 -8.31 0.10
C PHE A 118 -3.49 -9.16 -0.16
N GLY A 119 -4.63 -8.74 0.31
CA GLY A 119 -5.89 -9.47 0.08
C GLY A 119 -7.01 -9.03 1.01
N GLY A 120 -6.73 -8.22 2.01
CA GLY A 120 -7.70 -7.63 2.92
C GLY A 120 -8.26 -6.31 2.39
N LYS A 121 -9.08 -5.66 3.21
CA LYS A 121 -9.67 -4.37 2.87
C LYS A 121 -8.63 -3.30 2.68
N ALA A 122 -8.70 -2.61 1.53
CA ALA A 122 -7.98 -1.38 1.23
C ALA A 122 -8.92 -0.18 1.34
N ILE A 123 -8.36 1.01 1.54
CA ILE A 123 -9.14 2.26 1.62
C ILE A 123 -8.69 3.20 0.50
N VAL A 124 -9.67 3.75 -0.23
CA VAL A 124 -9.47 4.90 -1.12
C VAL A 124 -9.49 6.16 -0.27
N VAL A 125 -8.44 6.95 -0.35
CA VAL A 125 -8.27 8.18 0.43
C VAL A 125 -8.42 9.37 -0.49
N ASP A 126 -9.34 10.27 -0.14
CA ASP A 126 -9.43 11.58 -0.78
C ASP A 126 -8.36 12.50 -0.18
N LEU A 127 -7.54 13.09 -1.05
CA LEU A 127 -6.46 13.98 -0.64
C LEU A 127 -6.98 15.40 -0.49
N ILE A 128 -6.86 15.94 0.72
CA ILE A 128 -7.19 17.34 1.01
C ILE A 128 -5.86 18.09 1.13
N THR A 129 -5.58 18.93 0.13
CA THR A 129 -4.36 19.73 0.11
C THR A 129 -4.42 20.87 1.10
N LYS A 130 -3.26 21.28 1.62
CA LYS A 130 -3.15 22.50 2.45
C LYS A 130 -3.56 23.72 1.63
N GLY A 131 -4.29 24.65 2.27
CA GLY A 131 -4.81 25.84 1.60
C GLY A 131 -6.03 25.61 0.71
N ALA A 132 -6.60 24.39 0.70
CA ALA A 132 -7.91 24.13 0.11
C ALA A 132 -9.01 24.52 1.11
N ASP A 133 -9.92 25.38 0.68
CA ASP A 133 -11.08 25.79 1.46
C ASP A 133 -12.28 24.86 1.23
#